data_6045490c21ea2cb9d2e1c00c3ced0c00
#
_entry.id   6045490c21ea2cb9d2e1c00c3ced0c00
#
_cell.length_a   1.000
_cell.length_b   1.000
_cell.length_c   1.000
_cell.angle_alpha   90.00
_cell.angle_beta   90.00
_cell.angle_gamma   90.00
#
_symmetry.space_group_name_H-M   'P 1'
#
loop_
_entity.id
_entity.type
_entity.pdbx_description
1 polymer ?
#
loop_
_entity_poly.entity_id
_entity_poly.type
_entity_poly.pdbx_seq_one_letter_code
_entity_poly.pdbx_strand_id
1 'polypeptide(L)'
;MEAYAKVYAGGEAETGAEIRAKAHFETSYNCAEGYAIANDYKEYQNPSKFKAAPTASMSKYWEQLQTMEKQVYTNIIYGNESIDAYDKFVEDWYSQGGDKITEEVNEWYQSVK
;
A
#
# COMPACT_ATOMS: atom_id res chain seq x y z
N MET A 1 0.06 15.32 -2.61
CA MET A 1 0.63 15.56 -1.28
C MET A 1 1.35 16.90 -1.15
N GLU A 2 2.14 17.32 -2.11
CA GLU A 2 2.87 18.62 -2.09
C GLU A 2 1.94 19.82 -1.86
N ALA A 3 0.76 19.88 -2.48
CA ALA A 3 -0.21 20.95 -2.27
C ALA A 3 -0.68 21.05 -0.80
N TYR A 4 -0.86 19.92 -0.12
CA TYR A 4 -1.23 19.88 1.31
C TYR A 4 -0.07 20.36 2.19
N ALA A 5 1.16 19.93 1.91
CA ALA A 5 2.35 20.39 2.65
C ALA A 5 2.54 21.89 2.53
N LYS A 6 2.40 22.47 1.32
CA LYS A 6 2.47 23.93 1.09
C LYS A 6 1.43 24.70 1.91
N VAL A 7 0.17 24.27 1.86
CA VAL A 7 -0.93 24.93 2.58
C VAL A 7 -0.78 24.78 4.09
N TYR A 8 -0.38 23.58 4.57
CA TYR A 8 -0.12 23.35 5.98
C TYR A 8 0.99 24.22 6.53
N ALA A 9 2.03 24.49 5.73
CA ALA A 9 3.11 25.41 6.09
C ALA A 9 2.72 26.90 5.99
N GLY A 10 1.45 27.22 5.72
CA GLY A 10 0.96 28.60 5.60
C GLY A 10 1.18 29.25 4.24
N GLY A 11 1.52 28.48 3.20
CA GLY A 11 1.65 28.97 1.83
C GLY A 11 0.31 29.33 1.18
N GLU A 12 0.30 30.36 0.33
CA GLU A 12 -0.91 30.75 -0.42
C GLU A 12 -1.29 29.68 -1.45
N ALA A 13 -2.60 29.44 -1.59
CA ALA A 13 -3.16 28.51 -2.54
C ALA A 13 -3.40 29.19 -3.89
N GLU A 14 -2.59 28.84 -4.90
CA GLU A 14 -2.60 29.43 -6.23
C GLU A 14 -3.15 28.47 -7.29
N THR A 15 -2.94 27.17 -7.11
CA THR A 15 -3.39 26.16 -8.06
C THR A 15 -4.71 25.49 -7.59
N GLY A 16 -5.45 24.88 -8.53
CA GLY A 16 -6.66 24.14 -8.18
C GLY A 16 -6.42 22.99 -7.19
N ALA A 17 -5.23 22.39 -7.16
CA ALA A 17 -4.85 21.39 -6.17
C ALA A 17 -4.65 21.99 -4.78
N GLU A 18 -4.02 23.15 -4.69
CA GLU A 18 -3.79 23.88 -3.44
C GLU A 18 -5.07 24.47 -2.88
N ILE A 19 -5.98 24.96 -3.74
CA ILE A 19 -7.30 25.46 -3.33
C ILE A 19 -8.11 24.29 -2.70
N ARG A 20 -8.09 23.09 -3.30
CA ARG A 20 -8.72 21.91 -2.70
C ARG A 20 -8.05 21.50 -1.39
N ALA A 21 -6.73 21.54 -1.32
CA ALA A 21 -5.99 21.26 -0.10
C ALA A 21 -6.36 22.23 1.03
N LYS A 22 -6.51 23.53 0.71
CA LYS A 22 -6.93 24.56 1.65
C LYS A 22 -8.34 24.30 2.17
N ALA A 23 -9.29 23.98 1.29
CA ALA A 23 -10.65 23.62 1.69
C ALA A 23 -10.69 22.40 2.61
N HIS A 24 -9.87 21.37 2.33
CA HIS A 24 -9.72 20.21 3.23
C HIS A 24 -9.09 20.59 4.58
N PHE A 25 -8.10 21.47 4.58
CA PHE A 25 -7.48 21.96 5.81
C PHE A 25 -8.49 22.70 6.70
N GLU A 26 -9.35 23.53 6.11
CA GLU A 26 -10.37 24.27 6.83
C GLU A 26 -11.50 23.38 7.38
N THR A 27 -11.83 22.28 6.68
CA THR A 27 -12.91 21.38 7.07
C THR A 27 -12.46 20.16 7.87
N SER A 28 -11.19 19.75 7.74
CA SER A 28 -10.69 18.48 8.30
C SER A 28 -9.20 18.62 8.64
N TYR A 29 -8.89 19.45 9.63
CA TYR A 29 -7.53 19.78 10.06
C TYR A 29 -6.58 18.58 10.19
N ASN A 30 -7.04 17.53 10.87
CA ASN A 30 -6.24 16.31 11.07
C ASN A 30 -5.86 15.59 9.78
N CYS A 31 -6.72 15.66 8.75
CA CYS A 31 -6.40 15.07 7.44
C CYS A 31 -5.31 15.87 6.73
N ALA A 32 -5.34 17.20 6.80
CA ALA A 32 -4.33 18.06 6.18
C ALA A 32 -2.95 17.85 6.81
N GLU A 33 -2.89 17.73 8.14
CA GLU A 33 -1.66 17.41 8.86
C GLU A 33 -1.12 16.03 8.46
N GLY A 34 -1.97 15.01 8.39
CA GLY A 34 -1.59 13.68 7.94
C GLY A 34 -1.00 13.66 6.53
N TYR A 35 -1.56 14.44 5.61
CA TYR A 35 -1.01 14.60 4.26
C TYR A 35 0.32 15.33 4.23
N ALA A 36 0.52 16.34 5.07
CA ALA A 36 1.79 17.04 5.20
C ALA A 36 2.89 16.11 5.69
N ILE A 37 2.63 15.36 6.78
CA ILE A 37 3.54 14.34 7.32
C ILE A 37 3.87 13.29 6.26
N ALA A 38 2.85 12.75 5.56
CA ALA A 38 3.08 11.76 4.51
C ALA A 38 3.93 12.30 3.35
N ASN A 39 3.88 13.63 3.08
CA ASN A 39 4.74 14.24 2.07
C ASN A 39 6.21 14.31 2.51
N ASP A 40 6.49 14.54 3.79
CA ASP A 40 7.85 14.55 4.33
C ASP A 40 8.52 13.18 4.23
N TYR A 41 7.72 12.11 4.23
CA TYR A 41 8.18 10.73 4.07
C TYR A 41 8.11 10.20 2.62
N LYS A 42 7.86 11.05 1.62
CA LYS A 42 7.71 10.60 0.23
C LYS A 42 8.94 9.90 -0.33
N GLU A 43 10.13 10.25 0.13
CA GLU A 43 11.39 9.61 -0.29
C GLU A 43 11.51 8.14 0.16
N TYR A 44 10.78 7.75 1.20
CA TYR A 44 10.71 6.37 1.70
C TYR A 44 9.61 5.55 1.02
N GLN A 45 8.80 6.16 0.14
CA GLN A 45 7.76 5.45 -0.58
C GLN A 45 8.39 4.51 -1.61
N ASN A 46 8.00 3.24 -1.54
CA ASN A 46 8.40 2.23 -2.52
C ASN A 46 7.17 1.76 -3.32
N PRO A 47 6.74 2.51 -4.34
CA PRO A 47 5.57 2.14 -5.13
C PRO A 47 5.80 0.83 -5.87
N SER A 48 4.75 0.02 -6.02
CA SER A 48 4.81 -1.20 -6.82
C SER A 48 5.32 -0.90 -8.23
N LYS A 49 6.28 -1.69 -8.68
CA LYS A 49 6.79 -1.64 -10.06
C LYS A 49 5.90 -2.40 -11.04
N PHE A 50 5.08 -3.33 -10.54
CA PHE A 50 4.12 -4.07 -11.35
C PHE A 50 2.97 -3.15 -11.77
N LYS A 51 2.83 -2.94 -13.09
CA LYS A 51 1.83 -2.05 -13.70
C LYS A 51 1.08 -2.71 -14.86
N ALA A 52 1.01 -4.03 -14.84
CA ALA A 52 0.26 -4.81 -15.83
C ALA A 52 -1.14 -5.20 -15.31
N ALA A 53 -1.94 -5.77 -16.19
CA ALA A 53 -3.15 -6.47 -15.79
C ALA A 53 -2.81 -7.66 -14.86
N PRO A 54 -3.74 -8.09 -14.00
CA PRO A 54 -3.53 -9.26 -13.17
C PRO A 54 -3.08 -10.47 -14.00
N THR A 55 -2.09 -11.20 -13.48
CA THR A 55 -1.63 -12.43 -14.11
C THR A 55 -2.65 -13.56 -13.98
N ALA A 56 -2.44 -14.67 -14.68
CA ALA A 56 -3.33 -15.82 -14.60
C ALA A 56 -3.41 -16.38 -13.18
N SER A 57 -2.28 -16.48 -12.50
CA SER A 57 -2.23 -16.95 -11.10
C SER A 57 -2.80 -15.93 -10.13
N MET A 58 -2.62 -14.63 -10.35
CA MET A 58 -3.30 -13.60 -9.55
C MET A 58 -4.82 -13.74 -9.66
N SER A 59 -5.35 -13.88 -10.87
CA SER A 59 -6.80 -14.03 -11.08
C SER A 59 -7.38 -15.25 -10.38
N LYS A 60 -6.56 -16.28 -10.16
CA LYS A 60 -6.99 -17.55 -9.55
C LYS A 60 -6.82 -17.58 -8.02
N TYR A 61 -5.72 -17.05 -7.50
CA TYR A 61 -5.29 -17.30 -6.12
C TYR A 61 -5.27 -16.05 -5.25
N TRP A 62 -5.27 -14.83 -5.82
CA TRP A 62 -5.02 -13.60 -5.10
C TRP A 62 -6.00 -13.33 -3.95
N GLU A 63 -7.29 -13.53 -4.18
CA GLU A 63 -8.33 -13.32 -3.18
C GLU A 63 -8.15 -14.25 -1.96
N GLN A 64 -7.83 -15.53 -2.22
CA GLN A 64 -7.56 -16.50 -1.16
C GLN A 64 -6.31 -16.12 -0.35
N LEU A 65 -5.23 -15.75 -1.03
CA LEU A 65 -3.98 -15.35 -0.39
C LEU A 65 -4.16 -14.09 0.47
N GLN A 66 -4.88 -13.10 -0.01
CA GLN A 66 -5.21 -11.89 0.76
C GLN A 66 -6.10 -12.20 1.97
N THR A 67 -7.01 -13.13 1.85
CA THR A 67 -7.87 -13.54 2.97
C THR A 67 -7.06 -14.22 4.06
N MET A 68 -6.15 -15.11 3.69
CA MET A 68 -5.23 -15.78 4.61
C MET A 68 -4.31 -14.77 5.32
N GLU A 69 -3.72 -13.83 4.58
CA GLU A 69 -2.89 -12.75 5.12
C GLU A 69 -3.64 -11.95 6.19
N LYS A 70 -4.85 -11.48 5.87
CA LYS A 70 -5.68 -10.72 6.81
C LYS A 70 -6.02 -11.53 8.07
N GLN A 71 -6.32 -12.81 7.93
CA GLN A 71 -6.62 -13.68 9.07
C GLN A 71 -5.43 -13.82 10.01
N VAL A 72 -4.26 -14.15 9.47
CA VAL A 72 -3.06 -14.36 10.29
C VAL A 72 -2.65 -13.08 11.00
N TYR A 73 -2.58 -11.94 10.28
CA TYR A 73 -2.26 -10.67 10.90
C TYR A 73 -3.28 -10.26 11.97
N THR A 74 -4.56 -10.43 11.71
CA THR A 74 -5.60 -10.14 12.70
C THR A 74 -5.44 -11.01 13.95
N ASN A 75 -5.20 -12.31 13.80
CA ASN A 75 -5.02 -13.21 14.93
C ASN A 75 -3.79 -12.86 15.77
N ILE A 76 -2.67 -12.51 15.13
CA ILE A 76 -1.45 -12.07 15.83
C ILE A 76 -1.72 -10.74 16.57
N ILE A 77 -2.33 -9.74 15.91
CA ILE A 77 -2.60 -8.43 16.51
C ILE A 77 -3.53 -8.55 17.72
N TYR A 78 -4.55 -9.40 17.65
CA TYR A 78 -5.47 -9.65 18.76
C TYR A 78 -4.93 -10.59 19.83
N GLY A 79 -3.73 -11.17 19.64
CA GLY A 79 -3.11 -12.10 20.58
C GLY A 79 -3.73 -13.51 20.58
N ASN A 80 -4.51 -13.85 19.56
CA ASN A 80 -5.08 -15.20 19.39
C ASN A 80 -4.02 -16.21 18.94
N GLU A 81 -2.96 -15.75 18.27
CA GLU A 81 -1.82 -16.54 17.83
C GLU A 81 -0.51 -15.81 18.16
N SER A 82 0.59 -16.56 18.32
CA SER A 82 1.91 -16.00 18.52
C SER A 82 2.46 -15.44 17.21
N ILE A 83 3.51 -14.61 17.29
CA ILE A 83 4.23 -14.10 16.11
C ILE A 83 4.80 -15.22 15.23
N ASP A 84 5.06 -16.41 15.80
CA ASP A 84 5.58 -17.58 15.06
C ASP A 84 4.59 -18.10 14.00
N ALA A 85 3.30 -17.79 14.15
CA ALA A 85 2.30 -18.09 13.12
C ALA A 85 2.61 -17.43 11.77
N TYR A 86 3.43 -16.37 11.77
CA TYR A 86 3.86 -15.69 10.56
C TYR A 86 4.76 -16.60 9.69
N ASP A 87 5.66 -17.34 10.25
CA ASP A 87 6.54 -18.23 9.49
C ASP A 87 5.74 -19.30 8.75
N LYS A 88 4.77 -19.92 9.45
CA LYS A 88 3.85 -20.86 8.82
C LYS A 88 3.00 -20.19 7.72
N PHE A 89 2.53 -18.96 7.94
CA PHE A 89 1.80 -18.20 6.92
C PHE A 89 2.64 -18.01 5.66
N VAL A 90 3.92 -17.69 5.77
CA VAL A 90 4.80 -17.51 4.61
C VAL A 90 4.91 -18.80 3.80
N GLU A 91 5.09 -19.96 4.45
CA GLU A 91 5.13 -21.27 3.79
C GLU A 91 3.80 -21.58 3.08
N ASP A 92 2.67 -21.38 3.77
CA ASP A 92 1.33 -21.62 3.24
C ASP A 92 1.04 -20.67 2.05
N TRP A 93 1.46 -19.39 2.13
CA TRP A 93 1.28 -18.41 1.07
C TRP A 93 1.98 -18.83 -0.23
N TYR A 94 3.23 -19.26 -0.14
CA TYR A 94 3.97 -19.76 -1.29
C TYR A 94 3.32 -21.02 -1.87
N SER A 95 2.99 -21.99 -1.02
CA SER A 95 2.44 -23.29 -1.45
C SER A 95 1.05 -23.17 -2.09
N GLN A 96 0.27 -22.16 -1.72
CA GLN A 96 -1.08 -21.93 -2.22
C GLN A 96 -1.15 -21.02 -3.46
N GLY A 97 -0.03 -20.78 -4.12
CA GLY A 97 0.06 -20.11 -5.41
C GLY A 97 0.82 -18.79 -5.42
N GLY A 98 1.32 -18.33 -4.26
CA GLY A 98 2.15 -17.15 -4.16
C GLY A 98 3.48 -17.29 -4.91
N ASP A 99 4.03 -18.50 -4.97
CA ASP A 99 5.20 -18.85 -5.77
C ASP A 99 4.99 -18.54 -7.26
N LYS A 100 3.87 -19.02 -7.81
CA LYS A 100 3.50 -18.81 -9.22
C LYS A 100 3.26 -17.34 -9.56
N ILE A 101 2.58 -16.62 -8.66
CA ILE A 101 2.37 -15.18 -8.83
C ILE A 101 3.71 -14.45 -8.85
N THR A 102 4.63 -14.81 -7.94
CA THR A 102 5.96 -14.23 -7.87
C THR A 102 6.76 -14.49 -9.15
N GLU A 103 6.72 -15.71 -9.68
CA GLU A 103 7.35 -16.09 -10.94
C GLU A 103 6.80 -15.25 -12.11
N GLU A 104 5.48 -15.24 -12.31
CA GLU A 104 4.81 -14.49 -13.38
C GLU A 104 5.10 -12.98 -13.33
N VAL A 105 5.13 -12.39 -12.13
CA VAL A 105 5.46 -10.97 -11.95
C VAL A 105 6.94 -10.69 -12.28
N ASN A 106 7.84 -11.58 -11.89
CA ASN A 106 9.26 -11.44 -12.21
C ASN A 106 9.53 -11.62 -13.71
N GLU A 107 8.89 -12.56 -14.36
CA GLU A 107 8.96 -12.73 -15.83
C GLU A 107 8.48 -11.47 -16.55
N TRP A 108 7.32 -10.93 -16.14
CA TRP A 108 6.83 -9.68 -16.68
C TRP A 108 7.86 -8.55 -16.48
N TYR A 109 8.42 -8.41 -15.28
CA TYR A 109 9.39 -7.36 -14.99
C TYR A 109 10.65 -7.47 -15.86
N GLN A 110 11.14 -8.68 -16.14
CA GLN A 110 12.26 -8.89 -17.05
C GLN A 110 11.93 -8.52 -18.50
N SER A 111 10.66 -8.70 -18.91
CA SER A 111 10.21 -8.38 -20.27
C SER A 111 10.10 -6.87 -20.56
N VAL A 112 10.01 -6.03 -19.50
CA VAL A 112 9.83 -4.56 -19.61
C VAL A 112 11.02 -3.76 -19.12
N LYS A 113 12.10 -4.42 -18.67
CA LYS A 113 13.34 -3.82 -18.21
C LYS A 113 14.27 -3.55 -19.39
#